data_c812c39c3aa6d4e5ddf943e3ade9e7a8
#
_entry.id   c812c39c3aa6d4e5ddf943e3ade9e7a8
#
_cell.length_a   1.000
_cell.length_b   1.000
_cell.length_c   1.000
_cell.angle_alpha   90.00
_cell.angle_beta   90.00
_cell.angle_gamma   90.00
#
_symmetry.space_group_name_H-M   'P 1'
#
loop_
_entity.id
_entity.type
_entity.pdbx_description
1 polymer ?
#
loop_
_entity_poly.entity_id
_entity_poly.type
_entity_poly.pdbx_seq_one_letter_code
_entity_poly.pdbx_strand_id
1 'polypeptide(L)'
;MQLGMVGLGRMGANLVRRLMRDGHDCVVFDVNPESVRQLESEGATGSNSLADFASKLSKPRAGWVMVPAALTGRVIDELAEQMEPGDIIIDGGNSYYRDDVDRAAELKEKGLHFVDVGTSGGVFGFERGFCLMIGGEKDVVEHLDPLFKTIAPGVESAPRTPDRTGPPSPAENGYLHCGPNGAGHFVKMVHNGIEYGIMASYAEGLNILNKANVGKKQGEISAEITPLREPQYYMYDINVPEVAEVWRRGSVVASWLLDLTAHALFLSPDLSDFQGRVSDSGEGRWTVGAAVDEGVPALVLSAALFERFSSRGEAIFADRLLSAMRKEFGGHIELGPGTS
;
A
#
# COMPACT_ATOMS: atom_id res chain seq x y z
N MET A 1 -7.99 21.15 16.43
CA MET A 1 -8.18 21.70 15.06
C MET A 1 -9.39 21.06 14.44
N GLN A 2 -9.91 21.68 13.38
CA GLN A 2 -10.97 21.07 12.57
C GLN A 2 -10.39 20.51 11.26
N LEU A 3 -10.88 19.33 10.82
CA LEU A 3 -10.56 18.72 9.53
C LEU A 3 -11.83 18.26 8.84
N GLY A 4 -11.93 18.53 7.55
CA GLY A 4 -12.91 17.91 6.67
C GLY A 4 -12.40 16.60 6.08
N MET A 5 -13.23 15.55 6.02
CA MET A 5 -12.90 14.29 5.37
C MET A 5 -13.92 13.97 4.28
N VAL A 6 -13.45 13.83 3.05
CA VAL A 6 -14.23 13.40 1.88
C VAL A 6 -13.83 11.97 1.52
N GLY A 7 -14.78 11.05 1.60
CA GLY A 7 -14.53 9.62 1.43
C GLY A 7 -14.37 8.91 2.78
N LEU A 8 -15.39 8.16 3.16
CA LEU A 8 -15.52 7.50 4.47
C LEU A 8 -15.40 5.98 4.35
N GLY A 9 -14.61 5.51 3.41
CA GLY A 9 -14.21 4.11 3.34
C GLY A 9 -13.41 3.69 4.58
N ARG A 10 -12.91 2.44 4.58
CA ARG A 10 -12.20 1.86 5.73
C ARG A 10 -11.09 2.74 6.29
N MET A 11 -10.33 3.42 5.43
CA MET A 11 -9.24 4.29 5.89
C MET A 11 -9.77 5.67 6.33
N GLY A 12 -10.58 6.35 5.52
CA GLY A 12 -11.09 7.68 5.85
C GLY A 12 -11.88 7.71 7.16
N ALA A 13 -12.78 6.75 7.37
CA ALA A 13 -13.51 6.64 8.63
C ALA A 13 -12.59 6.42 9.84
N ASN A 14 -11.52 5.61 9.69
CA ASN A 14 -10.57 5.35 10.77
C ASN A 14 -9.69 6.58 11.07
N LEU A 15 -9.34 7.37 10.06
CA LEU A 15 -8.66 8.65 10.26
C LEU A 15 -9.52 9.62 11.07
N VAL A 16 -10.81 9.75 10.71
CA VAL A 16 -11.78 10.58 11.44
C VAL A 16 -11.91 10.15 12.89
N ARG A 17 -12.12 8.85 13.14
CA ARG A 17 -12.23 8.31 14.50
C ARG A 17 -10.99 8.59 15.34
N ARG A 18 -9.80 8.45 14.73
CA ARG A 18 -8.54 8.71 15.43
C ARG A 18 -8.38 10.18 15.77
N LEU A 19 -8.75 11.09 14.86
CA LEU A 19 -8.75 12.52 15.11
C LEU A 19 -9.74 12.92 16.21
N MET A 20 -10.97 12.45 16.15
CA MET A 20 -11.99 12.74 17.16
C MET A 20 -11.61 12.22 18.55
N ARG A 21 -10.97 11.04 18.64
CA ARG A 21 -10.49 10.48 19.90
C ARG A 21 -9.53 11.41 20.63
N ASP A 22 -8.73 12.18 19.90
CA ASP A 22 -7.76 13.13 20.45
C ASP A 22 -8.29 14.59 20.44
N GLY A 23 -9.61 14.78 20.32
CA GLY A 23 -10.27 16.05 20.50
C GLY A 23 -10.23 17.01 19.29
N HIS A 24 -10.01 16.48 18.09
CA HIS A 24 -10.19 17.28 16.86
C HIS A 24 -11.65 17.21 16.38
N ASP A 25 -12.13 18.31 15.82
CA ASP A 25 -13.45 18.37 15.20
C ASP A 25 -13.38 17.87 13.76
N CYS A 26 -14.30 17.00 13.36
CA CYS A 26 -14.34 16.45 12.01
C CYS A 26 -15.65 16.76 11.31
N VAL A 27 -15.57 17.34 10.11
CA VAL A 27 -16.68 17.45 9.15
C VAL A 27 -16.52 16.34 8.12
N VAL A 28 -17.59 15.58 7.83
CA VAL A 28 -17.48 14.38 7.01
C VAL A 28 -18.45 14.38 5.85
N PHE A 29 -18.01 13.91 4.69
CA PHE A 29 -18.83 13.71 3.51
C PHE A 29 -18.45 12.41 2.78
N ASP A 30 -19.47 11.69 2.34
CA ASP A 30 -19.37 10.54 1.44
C ASP A 30 -20.59 10.48 0.53
N VAL A 31 -20.42 9.92 -0.65
CA VAL A 31 -21.55 9.65 -1.58
C VAL A 31 -22.52 8.59 -1.03
N ASN A 32 -22.08 7.78 -0.08
CA ASN A 32 -22.90 6.86 0.68
C ASN A 32 -23.40 7.55 1.98
N PRO A 33 -24.68 7.95 2.07
CA PRO A 33 -25.21 8.64 3.25
C PRO A 33 -25.15 7.81 4.54
N GLU A 34 -25.09 6.48 4.42
CA GLU A 34 -25.01 5.61 5.60
C GLU A 34 -23.66 5.78 6.32
N SER A 35 -22.56 5.89 5.54
CA SER A 35 -21.23 6.15 6.09
C SER A 35 -21.17 7.48 6.83
N VAL A 36 -21.87 8.50 6.33
CA VAL A 36 -21.98 9.81 6.99
C VAL A 36 -22.76 9.67 8.30
N ARG A 37 -23.98 9.09 8.27
CA ARG A 37 -24.80 8.88 9.47
C ARG A 37 -24.08 8.08 10.56
N GLN A 38 -23.30 7.09 10.16
CA GLN A 38 -22.53 6.31 11.12
C GLN A 38 -21.55 7.21 11.88
N LEU A 39 -20.76 8.00 11.21
CA LEU A 39 -19.77 8.90 11.87
C LEU A 39 -20.45 10.06 12.60
N GLU A 40 -21.62 10.53 12.16
CA GLU A 40 -22.43 11.49 12.93
C GLU A 40 -22.83 10.91 14.29
N SER A 41 -23.25 9.64 14.31
CA SER A 41 -23.58 8.96 15.57
C SER A 41 -22.38 8.78 16.50
N GLU A 42 -21.18 8.85 15.96
CA GLU A 42 -19.90 8.78 16.70
C GLU A 42 -19.36 10.17 17.08
N GLY A 43 -20.02 11.27 16.65
CA GLY A 43 -19.69 12.65 17.04
C GLY A 43 -19.12 13.54 15.94
N ALA A 44 -18.99 13.08 14.70
CA ALA A 44 -18.61 13.91 13.58
C ALA A 44 -19.76 14.82 13.10
N THR A 45 -19.44 15.91 12.41
CA THR A 45 -20.42 16.76 11.73
C THR A 45 -20.63 16.25 10.31
N GLY A 46 -21.78 15.64 10.00
CA GLY A 46 -22.09 15.15 8.68
C GLY A 46 -22.43 16.24 7.68
N SER A 47 -22.28 15.94 6.40
CA SER A 47 -22.62 16.82 5.29
C SER A 47 -23.33 16.04 4.19
N ASN A 48 -24.20 16.71 3.43
CA ASN A 48 -25.01 16.10 2.39
C ASN A 48 -24.55 16.46 0.96
N SER A 49 -23.58 17.36 0.82
CA SER A 49 -22.94 17.76 -0.42
C SER A 49 -21.55 18.35 -0.15
N LEU A 50 -20.70 18.51 -1.17
CA LEU A 50 -19.42 19.21 -1.03
C LEU A 50 -19.61 20.70 -0.66
N ALA A 51 -20.66 21.35 -1.14
CA ALA A 51 -20.98 22.73 -0.76
C ALA A 51 -21.37 22.83 0.73
N ASP A 52 -22.22 21.91 1.22
CA ASP A 52 -22.59 21.83 2.64
C ASP A 52 -21.35 21.49 3.50
N PHE A 53 -20.50 20.58 3.05
CA PHE A 53 -19.23 20.22 3.66
C PHE A 53 -18.33 21.45 3.82
N ALA A 54 -18.04 22.18 2.74
CA ALA A 54 -17.19 23.35 2.78
C ALA A 54 -17.78 24.47 3.68
N SER A 55 -19.11 24.65 3.71
CA SER A 55 -19.77 25.65 4.54
C SER A 55 -19.65 25.41 6.05
N LYS A 56 -19.45 24.14 6.46
CA LYS A 56 -19.28 23.69 7.84
C LYS A 56 -17.85 23.77 8.36
N LEU A 57 -16.87 24.00 7.45
CA LEU A 57 -15.47 24.13 7.81
C LEU A 57 -15.09 25.55 8.20
N SER A 58 -14.27 25.69 9.22
CA SER A 58 -13.67 26.95 9.68
C SER A 58 -12.47 27.31 8.83
N LYS A 59 -12.33 28.60 8.50
CA LYS A 59 -11.19 29.14 7.71
C LYS A 59 -9.90 29.26 8.54
N PRO A 60 -8.73 28.99 7.96
CA PRO A 60 -8.55 28.35 6.66
C PRO A 60 -9.08 26.91 6.68
N ARG A 61 -9.93 26.58 5.71
CA ARG A 61 -10.53 25.26 5.63
C ARG A 61 -9.48 24.22 5.24
N ALA A 62 -9.52 23.04 5.84
CA ALA A 62 -8.69 21.93 5.46
C ALA A 62 -9.58 20.73 5.09
N GLY A 63 -9.57 20.34 3.83
CA GLY A 63 -10.35 19.22 3.30
C GLY A 63 -9.44 18.07 2.84
N TRP A 64 -9.56 16.91 3.48
CA TRP A 64 -8.81 15.69 3.16
C TRP A 64 -9.64 14.78 2.26
N VAL A 65 -9.15 14.47 1.08
CA VAL A 65 -9.78 13.57 0.11
C VAL A 65 -9.18 12.16 0.26
N MET A 66 -10.03 11.16 0.53
CA MET A 66 -9.67 9.76 0.74
C MET A 66 -10.59 8.85 -0.07
N VAL A 67 -10.55 8.98 -1.38
CA VAL A 67 -11.37 8.23 -2.33
C VAL A 67 -10.51 7.33 -3.23
N PRO A 68 -11.09 6.37 -3.96
CA PRO A 68 -10.35 5.57 -4.93
C PRO A 68 -9.58 6.44 -5.94
N ALA A 69 -8.35 6.07 -6.26
CA ALA A 69 -7.43 6.84 -7.11
C ALA A 69 -8.05 7.33 -8.43
N ALA A 70 -8.87 6.51 -9.08
CA ALA A 70 -9.55 6.88 -10.33
C ALA A 70 -10.57 8.04 -10.18
N LEU A 71 -10.95 8.37 -8.95
CA LEU A 71 -11.94 9.42 -8.66
C LEU A 71 -11.30 10.66 -8.03
N THR A 72 -10.08 10.55 -7.53
CA THR A 72 -9.41 11.57 -6.71
C THR A 72 -9.34 12.93 -7.44
N GLY A 73 -8.86 12.96 -8.68
CA GLY A 73 -8.76 14.21 -9.46
C GLY A 73 -10.10 14.93 -9.54
N ARG A 74 -11.15 14.24 -9.98
CA ARG A 74 -12.50 14.83 -10.10
C ARG A 74 -13.03 15.34 -8.78
N VAL A 75 -12.86 14.58 -7.70
CA VAL A 75 -13.37 14.99 -6.36
C VAL A 75 -12.61 16.21 -5.83
N ILE A 76 -11.30 16.29 -6.09
CA ILE A 76 -10.50 17.47 -5.74
C ILE A 76 -10.98 18.70 -6.53
N ASP A 77 -11.24 18.57 -7.84
CA ASP A 77 -11.74 19.67 -8.67
C ASP A 77 -13.11 20.17 -8.18
N GLU A 78 -14.04 19.24 -7.92
CA GLU A 78 -15.37 19.56 -7.38
C GLU A 78 -15.27 20.23 -5.97
N LEU A 79 -14.34 19.78 -5.12
CA LEU A 79 -14.11 20.39 -3.81
C LEU A 79 -13.49 21.79 -3.95
N ALA A 80 -12.53 21.96 -4.87
CA ALA A 80 -11.88 23.25 -5.11
C ALA A 80 -12.85 24.35 -5.56
N GLU A 81 -13.95 23.98 -6.25
CA GLU A 81 -15.02 24.92 -6.60
C GLU A 81 -15.79 25.46 -5.37
N GLN A 82 -15.70 24.77 -4.23
CA GLN A 82 -16.38 25.14 -2.99
C GLN A 82 -15.44 25.81 -1.97
N MET A 83 -14.13 25.87 -2.29
CA MET A 83 -13.09 26.42 -1.44
C MET A 83 -12.75 27.86 -1.85
N GLU A 84 -12.10 28.59 -0.95
CA GLU A 84 -11.70 29.98 -1.14
C GLU A 84 -10.18 30.14 -1.02
N PRO A 85 -9.59 31.24 -1.55
CA PRO A 85 -8.16 31.49 -1.40
C PRO A 85 -7.69 31.39 0.05
N GLY A 86 -6.60 30.64 0.26
CA GLY A 86 -6.04 30.34 1.58
C GLY A 86 -6.53 29.02 2.18
N ASP A 87 -7.54 28.38 1.59
CA ASP A 87 -7.98 27.04 2.02
C ASP A 87 -7.02 25.96 1.53
N ILE A 88 -7.06 24.78 2.17
CA ILE A 88 -6.12 23.68 1.97
C ILE A 88 -6.88 22.44 1.50
N ILE A 89 -6.43 21.83 0.41
CA ILE A 89 -6.90 20.52 -0.05
C ILE A 89 -5.78 19.49 0.16
N ILE A 90 -6.12 18.37 0.79
CA ILE A 90 -5.18 17.30 1.10
C ILE A 90 -5.60 16.06 0.30
N ASP A 91 -4.72 15.55 -0.56
CA ASP A 91 -4.87 14.26 -1.20
C ASP A 91 -4.22 13.18 -0.33
N GLY A 92 -5.02 12.35 0.32
CA GLY A 92 -4.53 11.23 1.11
C GLY A 92 -4.77 9.87 0.45
N GLY A 93 -5.18 9.88 -0.81
CA GLY A 93 -5.43 8.69 -1.61
C GLY A 93 -4.15 7.97 -2.03
N ASN A 94 -4.30 7.08 -2.99
CA ASN A 94 -3.17 6.37 -3.60
C ASN A 94 -2.89 6.97 -4.98
N SER A 95 -2.49 8.25 -5.00
CA SER A 95 -2.34 9.05 -6.22
C SER A 95 -0.95 8.95 -6.83
N TYR A 96 -0.86 9.24 -8.13
CA TYR A 96 0.40 9.31 -8.83
C TYR A 96 1.05 10.68 -8.58
N TYR A 97 2.27 10.69 -8.08
CA TYR A 97 2.97 11.90 -7.66
C TYR A 97 3.08 13.01 -8.73
N ARG A 98 3.10 12.64 -10.02
CA ARG A 98 3.13 13.64 -11.12
C ARG A 98 1.82 14.40 -11.22
N ASP A 99 0.69 13.70 -11.04
CA ASP A 99 -0.63 14.35 -11.02
C ASP A 99 -0.73 15.35 -9.84
N ASP A 100 -0.04 15.07 -8.72
CA ASP A 100 -0.01 15.98 -7.58
C ASP A 100 0.77 17.26 -7.88
N VAL A 101 1.90 17.16 -8.60
CA VAL A 101 2.69 18.33 -9.02
C VAL A 101 1.87 19.23 -9.94
N ASP A 102 1.21 18.63 -10.93
CA ASP A 102 0.38 19.37 -11.90
C ASP A 102 -0.82 20.03 -11.17
N ARG A 103 -1.51 19.26 -10.34
CA ARG A 103 -2.67 19.72 -9.57
C ARG A 103 -2.31 20.84 -8.57
N ALA A 104 -1.17 20.73 -7.90
CA ALA A 104 -0.69 21.78 -7.01
C ALA A 104 -0.49 23.11 -7.75
N ALA A 105 0.05 23.06 -8.98
CA ALA A 105 0.20 24.26 -9.80
C ALA A 105 -1.16 24.88 -10.19
N GLU A 106 -2.13 24.06 -10.61
CA GLU A 106 -3.48 24.51 -10.97
C GLU A 106 -4.25 25.10 -9.78
N LEU A 107 -4.18 24.46 -8.60
CA LEU A 107 -4.84 24.95 -7.40
C LEU A 107 -4.21 26.23 -6.87
N LYS A 108 -2.92 26.40 -7.04
CA LYS A 108 -2.20 27.63 -6.67
C LYS A 108 -2.68 28.84 -7.46
N GLU A 109 -3.05 28.67 -8.74
CA GLU A 109 -3.65 29.75 -9.55
C GLU A 109 -5.00 30.22 -8.99
N LYS A 110 -5.72 29.34 -8.28
CA LYS A 110 -6.97 29.63 -7.57
C LYS A 110 -6.73 30.17 -6.15
N GLY A 111 -5.48 30.32 -5.73
CA GLY A 111 -5.09 30.73 -4.37
C GLY A 111 -5.27 29.65 -3.32
N LEU A 112 -5.47 28.40 -3.72
CA LEU A 112 -5.62 27.25 -2.82
C LEU A 112 -4.27 26.59 -2.57
N HIS A 113 -4.11 26.03 -1.37
CA HIS A 113 -2.97 25.19 -1.03
C HIS A 113 -3.27 23.72 -1.26
N PHE A 114 -2.27 22.99 -1.72
CA PHE A 114 -2.37 21.55 -1.94
C PHE A 114 -1.30 20.81 -1.13
N VAL A 115 -1.69 19.66 -0.54
CA VAL A 115 -0.79 18.78 0.22
C VAL A 115 -1.07 17.34 -0.20
N ASP A 116 -0.05 16.60 -0.61
CA ASP A 116 -0.13 15.18 -0.89
C ASP A 116 0.36 14.37 0.31
N VAL A 117 -0.42 13.36 0.71
CA VAL A 117 -0.12 12.56 1.90
C VAL A 117 -0.20 11.08 1.58
N GLY A 118 0.94 10.47 1.34
CA GLY A 118 1.07 9.04 1.27
C GLY A 118 0.80 8.40 2.64
N THR A 119 -0.30 7.65 2.74
CA THR A 119 -0.77 7.07 3.99
C THR A 119 -0.53 5.55 3.99
N SER A 120 0.19 5.03 4.98
CA SER A 120 0.44 3.60 5.20
C SER A 120 -0.05 3.16 6.58
N GLY A 121 -0.66 1.97 6.67
CA GLY A 121 -1.24 1.41 7.91
C GLY A 121 -2.50 0.60 7.66
N GLY A 122 -3.15 0.78 6.52
CA GLY A 122 -4.31 0.01 6.08
C GLY A 122 -5.45 0.03 7.10
N VAL A 123 -6.13 -1.10 7.24
CA VAL A 123 -7.29 -1.26 8.14
C VAL A 123 -6.92 -1.19 9.63
N PHE A 124 -5.65 -1.40 9.96
CA PHE A 124 -5.15 -1.40 11.34
C PHE A 124 -4.76 -0.01 11.84
N GLY A 125 -4.83 1.01 10.99
CA GLY A 125 -4.38 2.36 11.31
C GLY A 125 -5.17 3.04 12.44
N PHE A 126 -6.42 2.64 12.68
CA PHE A 126 -7.18 3.17 13.82
C PHE A 126 -6.46 2.91 15.14
N GLU A 127 -6.02 1.68 15.37
CA GLU A 127 -5.33 1.31 16.62
C GLU A 127 -3.83 1.66 16.58
N ARG A 128 -3.16 1.32 15.48
CA ARG A 128 -1.69 1.42 15.36
C ARG A 128 -1.20 2.81 14.96
N GLY A 129 -2.07 3.68 14.44
CA GLY A 129 -1.70 4.90 13.75
C GLY A 129 -1.32 4.66 12.28
N PHE A 130 -1.20 5.75 11.54
CA PHE A 130 -0.83 5.73 10.12
C PHE A 130 0.52 6.39 9.93
N CYS A 131 1.44 5.71 9.24
CA CYS A 131 2.68 6.32 8.79
C CYS A 131 2.36 7.27 7.63
N LEU A 132 2.81 8.55 7.74
CA LEU A 132 2.49 9.60 6.78
C LEU A 132 3.75 10.13 6.11
N MET A 133 3.73 10.17 4.79
CA MET A 133 4.75 10.78 3.93
C MET A 133 4.11 11.98 3.23
N ILE A 134 4.58 13.18 3.54
CA ILE A 134 3.86 14.44 3.26
C ILE A 134 4.65 15.28 2.27
N GLY A 135 3.99 15.72 1.21
CA GLY A 135 4.50 16.69 0.24
C GLY A 135 3.64 17.96 0.26
N GLY A 136 4.29 19.13 0.16
CA GLY A 136 3.57 20.40 0.15
C GLY A 136 4.42 21.59 0.56
N GLU A 137 3.82 22.79 0.54
CA GLU A 137 4.46 24.01 1.03
C GLU A 137 4.73 23.89 2.53
N LYS A 138 5.92 24.26 2.96
CA LYS A 138 6.41 24.01 4.32
C LYS A 138 5.51 24.61 5.41
N ASP A 139 5.11 25.85 5.24
CA ASP A 139 4.26 26.59 6.20
C ASP A 139 2.84 26.00 6.30
N VAL A 140 2.31 25.48 5.18
CA VAL A 140 1.03 24.76 5.14
C VAL A 140 1.14 23.43 5.88
N VAL A 141 2.21 22.67 5.65
CA VAL A 141 2.46 21.40 6.35
C VAL A 141 2.66 21.62 7.85
N GLU A 142 3.41 22.68 8.25
CA GLU A 142 3.58 23.06 9.65
C GLU A 142 2.25 23.50 10.30
N HIS A 143 1.35 24.17 9.58
CA HIS A 143 0.00 24.49 10.07
C HIS A 143 -0.82 23.23 10.38
N LEU A 144 -0.68 22.17 9.56
CA LEU A 144 -1.40 20.91 9.70
C LEU A 144 -0.73 19.92 10.68
N ASP A 145 0.45 20.23 11.21
CA ASP A 145 1.24 19.34 12.09
C ASP A 145 0.43 18.72 13.23
N PRO A 146 -0.46 19.43 13.95
CA PRO A 146 -1.26 18.83 15.02
C PRO A 146 -2.15 17.66 14.53
N LEU A 147 -2.65 17.71 13.28
CA LEU A 147 -3.44 16.65 12.70
C LEU A 147 -2.55 15.43 12.35
N PHE A 148 -1.41 15.67 11.69
CA PHE A 148 -0.47 14.61 11.34
C PHE A 148 0.06 13.88 12.57
N LYS A 149 0.40 14.61 13.62
CA LYS A 149 0.85 14.05 14.89
C LYS A 149 -0.20 13.15 15.55
N THR A 150 -1.47 13.53 15.50
CA THR A 150 -2.58 12.71 16.03
C THR A 150 -2.81 11.45 15.19
N ILE A 151 -2.73 11.58 13.87
CA ILE A 151 -2.93 10.45 12.95
C ILE A 151 -1.78 9.44 13.06
N ALA A 152 -0.56 9.90 13.27
CA ALA A 152 0.65 9.08 13.30
C ALA A 152 0.68 8.09 14.48
N PRO A 153 1.52 7.03 14.40
CA PRO A 153 1.63 6.03 15.45
C PRO A 153 2.14 6.55 16.81
N GLY A 154 3.00 7.57 16.77
CA GLY A 154 3.70 8.08 17.93
C GLY A 154 5.03 7.35 18.19
N VAL A 155 5.90 7.98 18.98
CA VAL A 155 7.27 7.51 19.27
C VAL A 155 7.30 6.13 19.94
N GLU A 156 6.26 5.78 20.68
CA GLU A 156 6.16 4.51 21.42
C GLU A 156 5.88 3.30 20.50
N SER A 157 5.59 3.54 19.21
CA SER A 157 5.29 2.47 18.25
C SER A 157 6.49 1.60 17.89
N ALA A 158 7.72 2.09 18.13
CA ALA A 158 8.96 1.36 17.93
C ALA A 158 10.07 1.90 18.83
N PRO A 159 11.06 1.07 19.21
CA PRO A 159 12.25 1.56 19.90
C PRO A 159 12.96 2.63 19.05
N ARG A 160 13.49 3.65 19.71
CA ARG A 160 14.31 4.67 19.03
C ARG A 160 15.55 4.04 18.40
N THR A 161 15.94 4.55 17.24
CA THR A 161 17.20 4.15 16.60
C THR A 161 18.36 4.35 17.57
N PRO A 162 19.26 3.35 17.76
CA PRO A 162 20.42 3.49 18.63
C PRO A 162 21.19 4.77 18.33
N ASP A 163 21.74 5.37 19.36
CA ASP A 163 22.53 6.61 19.33
C ASP A 163 21.76 7.89 18.92
N ARG A 164 20.48 7.79 18.66
CA ARG A 164 19.63 8.97 18.39
C ARG A 164 19.26 9.66 19.69
N THR A 165 19.71 10.92 19.87
CA THR A 165 19.56 11.73 21.08
C THR A 165 18.65 12.93 20.86
N GLY A 166 18.26 13.64 21.93
CA GLY A 166 17.41 14.81 21.88
C GLY A 166 15.90 14.49 21.86
N PRO A 167 15.03 15.50 21.68
CA PRO A 167 13.59 15.30 21.59
C PRO A 167 13.23 14.51 20.34
N PRO A 168 12.17 13.67 20.37
CA PRO A 168 11.71 12.94 19.19
C PRO A 168 11.34 13.87 18.05
N SER A 169 11.79 13.51 16.84
CA SER A 169 11.42 14.23 15.61
C SER A 169 10.05 13.77 15.08
N PRO A 170 9.45 14.49 14.11
CA PRO A 170 8.26 14.01 13.41
C PRO A 170 8.43 12.62 12.80
N ALA A 171 9.60 12.31 12.24
CA ALA A 171 9.88 10.99 11.68
C ALA A 171 9.84 9.88 12.74
N GLU A 172 10.29 10.14 13.97
CA GLU A 172 10.21 9.19 15.08
C GLU A 172 8.77 9.04 15.60
N ASN A 173 7.89 10.00 15.31
CA ASN A 173 6.46 9.89 15.57
C ASN A 173 5.70 9.18 14.44
N GLY A 174 6.35 8.88 13.32
CA GLY A 174 5.78 8.14 12.20
C GLY A 174 5.19 9.03 11.08
N TYR A 175 5.56 10.32 11.00
CA TYR A 175 5.21 11.19 9.88
C TYR A 175 6.38 12.07 9.48
N LEU A 176 6.46 12.43 8.20
CA LEU A 176 7.57 13.23 7.68
C LEU A 176 7.12 14.15 6.56
N HIS A 177 7.50 15.44 6.63
CA HIS A 177 7.49 16.31 5.47
C HIS A 177 8.66 15.95 4.56
N CYS A 178 8.34 15.29 3.43
CA CYS A 178 9.32 14.73 2.51
C CYS A 178 9.87 15.75 1.50
N GLY A 179 9.15 16.84 1.28
CA GLY A 179 9.53 17.86 0.31
C GLY A 179 8.35 18.64 -0.27
N PRO A 180 8.51 19.29 -1.44
CA PRO A 180 7.43 19.98 -2.12
C PRO A 180 6.33 19.03 -2.58
N ASN A 181 5.28 19.58 -3.18
CA ASN A 181 4.15 18.81 -3.71
C ASN A 181 4.61 17.67 -4.62
N GLY A 182 4.00 16.49 -4.45
CA GLY A 182 4.36 15.23 -5.07
C GLY A 182 5.36 14.40 -4.29
N ALA A 183 6.16 15.00 -3.37
CA ALA A 183 7.19 14.28 -2.62
C ALA A 183 6.60 13.24 -1.66
N GLY A 184 5.43 13.47 -1.11
CA GLY A 184 4.75 12.54 -0.22
C GLY A 184 4.36 11.24 -0.95
N HIS A 185 3.62 11.37 -2.05
CA HIS A 185 3.23 10.22 -2.86
C HIS A 185 4.41 9.57 -3.59
N PHE A 186 5.44 10.33 -3.96
CA PHE A 186 6.68 9.74 -4.48
C PHE A 186 7.33 8.80 -3.47
N VAL A 187 7.54 9.24 -2.23
CA VAL A 187 8.10 8.38 -1.17
C VAL A 187 7.17 7.20 -0.88
N LYS A 188 5.84 7.43 -0.90
CA LYS A 188 4.84 6.37 -0.67
C LYS A 188 4.87 5.30 -1.77
N MET A 189 4.99 5.66 -3.04
CA MET A 189 5.04 4.65 -4.11
C MET A 189 6.30 3.79 -4.02
N VAL A 190 7.44 4.38 -3.64
CA VAL A 190 8.69 3.63 -3.42
C VAL A 190 8.54 2.68 -2.23
N HIS A 191 7.92 3.13 -1.14
CA HIS A 191 7.56 2.27 -0.01
C HIS A 191 6.75 1.04 -0.48
N ASN A 192 5.73 1.24 -1.32
CA ASN A 192 4.92 0.15 -1.84
C ASN A 192 5.70 -0.76 -2.82
N GLY A 193 6.62 -0.20 -3.60
CA GLY A 193 7.54 -1.00 -4.41
C GLY A 193 8.38 -1.95 -3.54
N ILE A 194 8.95 -1.45 -2.44
CA ILE A 194 9.68 -2.25 -1.45
C ILE A 194 8.76 -3.32 -0.83
N GLU A 195 7.53 -2.96 -0.47
CA GLU A 195 6.53 -3.89 0.04
C GLU A 195 6.29 -5.06 -0.92
N TYR A 196 6.16 -4.79 -2.24
CA TYR A 196 6.03 -5.83 -3.26
C TYR A 196 7.23 -6.79 -3.25
N GLY A 197 8.45 -6.26 -3.16
CA GLY A 197 9.68 -7.06 -3.11
C GLY A 197 9.74 -7.96 -1.88
N ILE A 198 9.40 -7.44 -0.70
CA ILE A 198 9.37 -8.22 0.55
C ILE A 198 8.31 -9.32 0.47
N MET A 199 7.09 -9.00 -0.01
CA MET A 199 6.02 -9.98 -0.16
C MET A 199 6.40 -11.10 -1.13
N ALA A 200 7.01 -10.77 -2.27
CA ALA A 200 7.49 -11.76 -3.24
C ALA A 200 8.55 -12.68 -2.62
N SER A 201 9.51 -12.11 -1.89
CA SER A 201 10.55 -12.90 -1.23
C SER A 201 10.00 -13.89 -0.20
N TYR A 202 9.01 -13.47 0.62
CA TYR A 202 8.33 -14.40 1.53
C TYR A 202 7.57 -15.48 0.78
N ALA A 203 6.82 -15.12 -0.26
CA ALA A 203 6.03 -16.07 -1.04
C ALA A 203 6.92 -17.13 -1.70
N GLU A 204 8.01 -16.74 -2.35
CA GLU A 204 8.97 -17.66 -2.97
C GLU A 204 9.65 -18.57 -1.93
N GLY A 205 10.17 -17.98 -0.84
CA GLY A 205 10.84 -18.74 0.21
C GLY A 205 9.92 -19.76 0.89
N LEU A 206 8.70 -19.36 1.26
CA LEU A 206 7.72 -20.26 1.86
C LEU A 206 7.23 -21.32 0.87
N ASN A 207 7.14 -21.00 -0.44
CA ASN A 207 6.82 -21.99 -1.46
C ASN A 207 7.92 -23.04 -1.63
N ILE A 208 9.20 -22.67 -1.53
CA ILE A 208 10.32 -23.64 -1.50
C ILE A 208 10.13 -24.63 -0.34
N LEU A 209 9.81 -24.12 0.85
CA LEU A 209 9.54 -24.98 2.02
C LEU A 209 8.32 -25.89 1.82
N ASN A 210 7.25 -25.36 1.23
CA ASN A 210 6.03 -26.11 0.90
C ASN A 210 6.30 -27.26 -0.08
N LYS A 211 7.32 -27.15 -0.93
CA LYS A 211 7.76 -28.17 -1.90
C LYS A 211 8.91 -29.04 -1.42
N ALA A 212 9.37 -28.89 -0.19
CA ALA A 212 10.52 -29.60 0.37
C ALA A 212 10.33 -31.12 0.47
N ASN A 213 9.14 -31.64 0.16
CA ASN A 213 8.81 -33.06 0.11
C ASN A 213 8.73 -33.65 -1.31
N VAL A 214 9.18 -32.91 -2.33
CA VAL A 214 9.10 -33.35 -3.73
C VAL A 214 9.81 -34.66 -3.98
N GLY A 215 10.82 -35.00 -3.18
CA GLY A 215 11.53 -36.28 -3.25
C GLY A 215 10.68 -37.51 -2.89
N LYS A 216 9.53 -37.33 -2.23
CA LYS A 216 8.56 -38.40 -1.96
C LYS A 216 7.71 -38.78 -3.18
N LYS A 217 7.68 -37.91 -4.20
CA LYS A 217 6.94 -38.12 -5.43
C LYS A 217 7.83 -38.85 -6.41
N GLN A 218 7.42 -40.05 -6.87
CA GLN A 218 8.05 -40.70 -8.01
C GLN A 218 7.53 -40.01 -9.27
N GLY A 219 8.38 -39.18 -9.89
CA GLY A 219 8.07 -38.57 -11.20
C GLY A 219 8.24 -39.60 -12.33
N GLU A 220 7.45 -39.49 -13.37
CA GLU A 220 7.68 -40.25 -14.62
C GLU A 220 8.99 -39.77 -15.25
N ILE A 221 9.83 -40.74 -15.64
CA ILE A 221 11.05 -40.47 -16.41
C ILE A 221 10.64 -40.23 -17.86
N SER A 222 10.80 -38.98 -18.32
CA SER A 222 10.52 -38.63 -19.72
C SER A 222 11.66 -37.80 -20.31
N ALA A 223 11.70 -37.67 -21.64
CA ALA A 223 12.63 -36.79 -22.33
C ALA A 223 12.31 -35.29 -22.07
N GLU A 224 11.14 -35.00 -21.50
CA GLU A 224 10.62 -33.63 -21.30
C GLU A 224 10.95 -33.05 -19.92
N ILE A 225 11.22 -33.93 -18.92
CA ILE A 225 11.43 -33.55 -17.51
C ILE A 225 12.77 -34.08 -17.03
N THR A 226 13.60 -33.20 -16.49
CA THR A 226 14.81 -33.61 -15.78
C THR A 226 14.43 -34.24 -14.44
N PRO A 227 14.81 -35.54 -14.18
CA PRO A 227 14.47 -36.19 -12.92
C PRO A 227 15.21 -35.51 -11.76
N LEU A 228 14.57 -35.51 -10.58
CA LEU A 228 15.21 -35.07 -9.35
C LEU A 228 16.42 -35.96 -9.05
N ARG A 229 17.62 -35.39 -9.01
CA ARG A 229 18.89 -36.14 -8.98
C ARG A 229 19.12 -36.88 -7.66
N GLU A 230 18.75 -36.27 -6.55
CA GLU A 230 19.00 -36.78 -5.20
C GLU A 230 17.75 -36.59 -4.32
N PRO A 231 16.70 -37.40 -4.57
CA PRO A 231 15.39 -37.23 -3.91
C PRO A 231 15.46 -37.34 -2.39
N GLN A 232 16.45 -38.06 -1.83
CA GLN A 232 16.61 -38.23 -0.39
C GLN A 232 16.84 -36.90 0.36
N TYR A 233 17.30 -35.86 -0.31
CA TYR A 233 17.49 -34.54 0.28
C TYR A 233 16.25 -33.66 0.26
N TYR A 234 15.14 -34.15 -0.32
CA TYR A 234 13.89 -33.41 -0.46
C TYR A 234 12.70 -34.22 0.08
N MET A 235 12.87 -34.74 1.31
CA MET A 235 11.89 -35.63 1.96
C MET A 235 11.19 -35.00 3.15
N TYR A 236 11.25 -33.65 3.27
CA TYR A 236 10.81 -32.93 4.47
C TYR A 236 9.34 -32.52 4.36
N ASP A 237 8.50 -33.00 5.26
CA ASP A 237 7.15 -32.46 5.44
C ASP A 237 7.23 -31.26 6.39
N ILE A 238 7.45 -30.09 5.82
CA ILE A 238 7.60 -28.85 6.58
C ILE A 238 6.21 -28.29 6.93
N ASN A 239 6.00 -28.00 8.20
CA ASN A 239 4.83 -27.24 8.65
C ASN A 239 5.09 -25.75 8.41
N VAL A 240 4.71 -25.24 7.23
CA VAL A 240 4.99 -23.86 6.80
C VAL A 240 4.35 -22.81 7.73
N PRO A 241 3.11 -22.97 8.22
CA PRO A 241 2.54 -22.08 9.25
C PRO A 241 3.43 -21.93 10.49
N GLU A 242 3.96 -23.05 11.03
CA GLU A 242 4.83 -23.01 12.22
C GLU A 242 6.21 -22.40 11.92
N VAL A 243 6.71 -22.55 10.69
CA VAL A 243 7.94 -21.84 10.28
C VAL A 243 7.71 -20.33 10.24
N ALA A 244 6.61 -19.86 9.68
CA ALA A 244 6.27 -18.44 9.69
C ALA A 244 6.12 -17.92 11.13
N GLU A 245 5.49 -18.71 12.01
CA GLU A 245 5.33 -18.35 13.44
C GLU A 245 6.69 -18.25 14.16
N VAL A 246 7.60 -19.20 13.95
CA VAL A 246 8.91 -19.13 14.61
C VAL A 246 9.78 -17.98 14.06
N TRP A 247 9.69 -17.71 12.75
CA TRP A 247 10.49 -16.63 12.15
C TRP A 247 10.04 -15.24 12.61
N ARG A 248 8.74 -15.02 12.80
CA ARG A 248 8.25 -13.74 13.31
C ARG A 248 8.67 -13.45 14.76
N ARG A 249 9.09 -14.48 15.51
CA ARG A 249 9.47 -14.39 16.93
C ARG A 249 10.90 -13.93 17.20
N GLY A 250 11.59 -13.33 16.22
CA GLY A 250 12.90 -12.74 16.47
C GLY A 250 13.98 -13.16 15.47
N SER A 251 13.61 -13.75 14.34
CA SER A 251 14.56 -13.93 13.24
C SER A 251 14.84 -12.59 12.54
N VAL A 252 15.97 -12.53 11.80
CA VAL A 252 16.37 -11.34 11.04
C VAL A 252 15.34 -10.93 9.99
N VAL A 253 14.50 -11.86 9.51
CA VAL A 253 13.41 -11.59 8.55
C VAL A 253 12.09 -11.19 9.24
N ALA A 254 12.07 -11.01 10.56
CA ALA A 254 10.87 -10.56 11.25
C ALA A 254 10.40 -9.19 10.74
N SER A 255 9.11 -9.06 10.48
CA SER A 255 8.48 -7.81 10.04
C SER A 255 6.98 -7.87 10.28
N TRP A 256 6.29 -6.73 10.23
CA TRP A 256 4.83 -6.74 10.27
C TRP A 256 4.20 -7.52 9.10
N LEU A 257 4.80 -7.50 7.91
CA LEU A 257 4.34 -8.35 6.80
C LEU A 257 4.44 -9.85 7.12
N LEU A 258 5.48 -10.25 7.84
CA LEU A 258 5.60 -11.65 8.30
C LEU A 258 4.57 -11.98 9.39
N ASP A 259 4.24 -11.04 10.29
CA ASP A 259 3.14 -11.21 11.25
C ASP A 259 1.80 -11.47 10.54
N LEU A 260 1.50 -10.68 9.50
CA LEU A 260 0.30 -10.85 8.68
C LEU A 260 0.33 -12.17 7.89
N THR A 261 1.49 -12.57 7.40
CA THR A 261 1.69 -13.86 6.70
C THR A 261 1.42 -15.04 7.63
N ALA A 262 1.98 -15.01 8.85
CA ALA A 262 1.76 -16.06 9.84
C ALA A 262 0.27 -16.14 10.24
N HIS A 263 -0.41 -15.00 10.38
CA HIS A 263 -1.84 -14.98 10.66
C HIS A 263 -2.68 -15.55 9.51
N ALA A 264 -2.35 -15.21 8.25
CA ALA A 264 -3.04 -15.76 7.08
C ALA A 264 -2.87 -17.30 7.01
N LEU A 265 -1.65 -17.80 7.22
CA LEU A 265 -1.35 -19.24 7.24
C LEU A 265 -1.97 -19.97 8.44
N PHE A 266 -2.18 -19.30 9.55
CA PHE A 266 -2.92 -19.85 10.70
C PHE A 266 -4.40 -20.06 10.37
N LEU A 267 -5.02 -19.12 9.65
CA LEU A 267 -6.43 -19.20 9.25
C LEU A 267 -6.65 -20.17 8.08
N SER A 268 -5.74 -20.22 7.12
CA SER A 268 -5.81 -21.07 5.91
C SER A 268 -4.42 -21.67 5.61
N PRO A 269 -4.07 -22.81 6.22
CA PRO A 269 -2.71 -23.37 6.15
C PRO A 269 -2.22 -23.74 4.75
N ASP A 270 -3.13 -24.09 3.86
CA ASP A 270 -2.87 -24.43 2.45
C ASP A 270 -3.24 -23.30 1.47
N LEU A 271 -3.74 -22.19 1.98
CA LEU A 271 -4.19 -21.02 1.23
C LEU A 271 -5.25 -21.34 0.16
N SER A 272 -6.01 -22.42 0.33
CA SER A 272 -7.04 -22.86 -0.63
C SER A 272 -8.18 -21.87 -0.84
N ASP A 273 -8.36 -20.92 0.09
CA ASP A 273 -9.33 -19.82 -0.03
C ASP A 273 -8.95 -18.77 -1.08
N PHE A 274 -7.71 -18.81 -1.60
CA PHE A 274 -7.17 -17.82 -2.53
C PHE A 274 -6.90 -18.41 -3.91
N GLN A 275 -7.21 -17.67 -4.97
CA GLN A 275 -7.05 -18.10 -6.36
C GLN A 275 -5.65 -17.78 -6.93
N GLY A 276 -4.75 -17.19 -6.16
CA GLY A 276 -3.41 -16.85 -6.59
C GLY A 276 -3.32 -15.73 -7.63
N ARG A 277 -4.36 -14.90 -7.80
CA ARG A 277 -4.38 -13.74 -8.71
C ARG A 277 -4.06 -12.47 -7.95
N VAL A 278 -2.88 -11.93 -8.15
CA VAL A 278 -2.39 -10.76 -7.40
C VAL A 278 -2.51 -9.49 -8.23
N SER A 279 -3.38 -8.57 -7.79
CA SER A 279 -3.53 -7.25 -8.42
C SER A 279 -2.38 -6.31 -8.05
N ASP A 280 -2.15 -5.32 -8.90
CA ASP A 280 -1.35 -4.14 -8.57
C ASP A 280 -2.24 -2.90 -8.64
N SER A 281 -1.98 -1.90 -7.77
CA SER A 281 -2.72 -0.64 -7.69
C SER A 281 -1.96 0.54 -8.30
N GLY A 282 -0.88 0.27 -9.05
CA GLY A 282 -0.13 1.24 -9.84
C GLY A 282 1.24 1.58 -9.25
N GLU A 283 1.42 1.58 -7.94
CA GLU A 283 2.65 2.07 -7.28
C GLU A 283 3.91 1.29 -7.69
N GLY A 284 3.80 -0.03 -7.83
CA GLY A 284 4.91 -0.85 -8.34
C GLY A 284 5.33 -0.44 -9.75
N ARG A 285 4.36 -0.10 -10.63
CA ARG A 285 4.63 0.40 -11.98
C ARG A 285 5.31 1.77 -11.93
N TRP A 286 4.81 2.68 -11.11
CA TRP A 286 5.36 4.02 -10.96
C TRP A 286 6.78 3.99 -10.37
N THR A 287 7.02 3.12 -9.38
CA THR A 287 8.35 2.93 -8.79
C THR A 287 9.36 2.41 -9.80
N VAL A 288 8.99 1.40 -10.59
CA VAL A 288 9.87 0.87 -11.65
C VAL A 288 10.09 1.92 -12.76
N GLY A 289 9.03 2.67 -13.13
CA GLY A 289 9.15 3.78 -14.07
C GLY A 289 10.10 4.87 -13.58
N ALA A 290 10.00 5.27 -12.31
CA ALA A 290 10.91 6.25 -11.71
C ALA A 290 12.35 5.74 -11.71
N ALA A 291 12.58 4.47 -11.37
CA ALA A 291 13.92 3.87 -11.43
C ALA A 291 14.55 3.93 -12.84
N VAL A 292 13.71 3.74 -13.89
CA VAL A 292 14.15 3.89 -15.28
C VAL A 292 14.50 5.35 -15.60
N ASP A 293 13.64 6.29 -15.22
CA ASP A 293 13.83 7.71 -15.48
C ASP A 293 15.06 8.26 -14.72
N GLU A 294 15.32 7.77 -13.52
CA GLU A 294 16.48 8.14 -12.68
C GLU A 294 17.76 7.39 -13.06
N GLY A 295 17.68 6.36 -13.91
CA GLY A 295 18.81 5.53 -14.30
C GLY A 295 19.36 4.64 -13.17
N VAL A 296 18.51 4.24 -12.23
CA VAL A 296 18.90 3.36 -11.10
C VAL A 296 18.37 1.94 -11.29
N PRO A 297 19.14 0.89 -10.93
CA PRO A 297 18.69 -0.49 -11.07
C PRO A 297 17.64 -0.85 -10.01
N ALA A 298 16.55 -1.49 -10.41
CA ALA A 298 15.47 -1.94 -9.54
C ALA A 298 15.06 -3.41 -9.83
N LEU A 299 16.03 -4.32 -9.89
CA LEU A 299 15.84 -5.71 -10.31
C LEU A 299 14.81 -6.45 -9.45
N VAL A 300 14.91 -6.35 -8.13
CA VAL A 300 14.01 -7.03 -7.19
C VAL A 300 12.58 -6.49 -7.32
N LEU A 301 12.42 -5.18 -7.38
CA LEU A 301 11.11 -4.53 -7.49
C LEU A 301 10.44 -4.83 -8.84
N SER A 302 11.23 -4.86 -9.92
CA SER A 302 10.75 -5.23 -11.26
C SER A 302 10.27 -6.67 -11.29
N ALA A 303 11.05 -7.62 -10.74
CA ALA A 303 10.67 -9.02 -10.66
C ALA A 303 9.36 -9.20 -9.88
N ALA A 304 9.23 -8.57 -8.72
CA ALA A 304 8.03 -8.62 -7.89
C ALA A 304 6.79 -8.04 -8.59
N LEU A 305 6.96 -6.98 -9.39
CA LEU A 305 5.88 -6.42 -10.20
C LEU A 305 5.45 -7.38 -11.33
N PHE A 306 6.41 -7.94 -12.07
CA PHE A 306 6.14 -8.85 -13.19
C PHE A 306 5.53 -10.16 -12.72
N GLU A 307 5.88 -10.65 -11.52
CA GLU A 307 5.21 -11.80 -10.92
C GLU A 307 3.70 -11.56 -10.74
N ARG A 308 3.28 -10.36 -10.33
CA ARG A 308 1.86 -10.01 -10.28
C ARG A 308 1.19 -10.06 -11.66
N PHE A 309 1.89 -9.70 -12.73
CA PHE A 309 1.37 -9.84 -14.08
C PHE A 309 1.23 -11.33 -14.47
N SER A 310 2.25 -12.13 -14.22
CA SER A 310 2.24 -13.57 -14.47
C SER A 310 1.10 -14.26 -13.71
N SER A 311 0.87 -13.91 -12.43
CA SER A 311 -0.19 -14.47 -11.61
C SER A 311 -1.60 -14.24 -12.17
N ARG A 312 -1.78 -13.25 -13.05
CA ARG A 312 -3.06 -12.94 -13.70
C ARG A 312 -3.23 -13.57 -15.09
N GLY A 313 -2.22 -14.31 -15.55
CA GLY A 313 -2.22 -14.99 -16.84
C GLY A 313 -1.70 -14.13 -18.00
N GLU A 314 -1.05 -13.00 -17.72
CA GLU A 314 -0.53 -12.12 -18.78
C GLU A 314 0.69 -12.71 -19.51
N ALA A 315 1.26 -13.83 -19.01
CA ALA A 315 2.34 -14.58 -19.66
C ALA A 315 1.86 -15.67 -20.63
N ILE A 316 0.58 -16.01 -20.70
CA ILE A 316 0.04 -17.18 -21.42
C ILE A 316 0.51 -17.25 -22.89
N PHE A 317 0.54 -16.13 -23.61
CA PHE A 317 1.01 -16.14 -25.01
C PHE A 317 2.50 -16.49 -25.09
N ALA A 318 3.32 -15.91 -24.23
CA ALA A 318 4.76 -16.18 -24.20
C ALA A 318 5.05 -17.65 -23.84
N ASP A 319 4.34 -18.21 -22.87
CA ASP A 319 4.47 -19.61 -22.45
C ASP A 319 4.08 -20.57 -23.59
N ARG A 320 2.97 -20.29 -24.29
CA ARG A 320 2.56 -21.06 -25.48
C ARG A 320 3.58 -20.96 -26.62
N LEU A 321 4.19 -19.79 -26.82
CA LEU A 321 5.22 -19.60 -27.84
C LEU A 321 6.49 -20.41 -27.50
N LEU A 322 6.91 -20.42 -26.25
CA LEU A 322 8.04 -21.22 -25.79
C LEU A 322 7.78 -22.72 -26.02
N SER A 323 6.59 -23.22 -25.71
CA SER A 323 6.18 -24.59 -25.97
C SER A 323 6.20 -24.91 -27.45
N ALA A 324 5.64 -24.02 -28.29
CA ALA A 324 5.65 -24.19 -29.74
C ALA A 324 7.07 -24.22 -30.32
N MET A 325 7.96 -23.31 -29.88
CA MET A 325 9.37 -23.33 -30.32
C MET A 325 10.07 -24.62 -29.94
N ARG A 326 9.88 -25.16 -28.72
CA ARG A 326 10.44 -26.46 -28.31
C ARG A 326 9.97 -27.59 -29.21
N LYS A 327 8.70 -27.57 -29.62
CA LYS A 327 8.15 -28.57 -30.56
C LYS A 327 8.80 -28.42 -31.94
N GLU A 328 8.94 -27.22 -32.47
CA GLU A 328 9.47 -26.99 -33.84
C GLU A 328 10.94 -27.39 -33.98
N PHE A 329 11.81 -27.04 -33.01
CA PHE A 329 13.23 -27.37 -33.13
C PHE A 329 13.60 -28.75 -32.61
N GLY A 330 12.85 -29.35 -31.64
CA GLY A 330 13.21 -30.56 -30.95
C GLY A 330 12.17 -31.69 -31.01
N GLY A 331 11.00 -31.45 -31.60
CA GLY A 331 9.89 -32.37 -31.57
C GLY A 331 9.30 -32.63 -30.19
N HIS A 332 9.62 -31.77 -29.21
CA HIS A 332 9.12 -31.87 -27.84
C HIS A 332 7.61 -31.78 -27.76
N ILE A 333 7.01 -32.60 -26.91
CA ILE A 333 5.56 -32.56 -26.67
C ILE A 333 5.26 -31.84 -25.37
N GLU A 334 4.13 -31.15 -25.32
CA GLU A 334 3.62 -30.53 -24.11
C GLU A 334 2.95 -31.59 -23.24
N LEU A 335 3.40 -31.70 -21.99
CA LEU A 335 2.82 -32.67 -21.03
C LEU A 335 1.55 -32.03 -20.42
N GLY A 336 0.55 -32.86 -20.13
CA GLY A 336 -0.69 -32.45 -19.52
C GLY A 336 -0.52 -31.95 -18.05
N PRO A 337 -1.51 -31.23 -17.51
CA PRO A 337 -1.49 -30.83 -16.11
C PRO A 337 -1.34 -32.03 -15.17
N GLY A 338 -0.39 -31.98 -14.24
CA GLY A 338 -0.18 -33.03 -13.22
C GLY A 338 0.88 -34.09 -13.58
N THR A 339 1.55 -33.98 -14.72
CA THR A 339 2.62 -34.90 -15.16
C THR A 339 4.04 -34.40 -14.80
N SER A 340 4.19 -33.44 -13.89
CA SER A 340 5.49 -32.90 -13.43
C SER A 340 5.93 -33.54 -12.11
#